data_278a315d68bde9abb76bf29656a9ac8f
#
_entry.id   278a315d68bde9abb76bf29656a9ac8f
#
_cell.length_a   1.000
_cell.length_b   1.000
_cell.length_c   1.000
_cell.angle_alpha   90.00
_cell.angle_beta   90.00
_cell.angle_gamma   90.00
#
_symmetry.space_group_name_H-M   'P 1'
#
loop_
_entity.id
_entity.type
_entity.pdbx_description
1 polymer ?
#
loop_
_entity_poly.entity_id
_entity_poly.type
_entity_poly.pdbx_seq_one_letter_code
_entity_poly.pdbx_strand_id
1 'polypeptide(L)'
;MPTSLNLDNVTQALKEHYKPLTVKNMVYKDNPLLALMPKYERFGGENMPIPTQYGIANRRSATFSTGQGLNTATELARFVLTRVRDYSFASITGETIKATEGAADAFLKYATLEIDGAIQSLTRSLAVSMYGDGSGQIGTVGALSANTNGTGRTITLTNSENVTNFEVGMVLRFADNTTSALDADTFTVTAVNRDDGILTGTIANGGNFAITNAIFQDGDYVSASDRLKITGLGGWLPATAPDATLFFGQDRSKDVTRLGGVRFNGANQPIEEALIGAASRLAREGGSPTHCFMDYAQFSNLEKALGSKVVYDKVSSDDADVGFQSLTIIGPKGPIQIVADQNCTPDVAFMLQMDTWTLNSLGAAPHILDLDGNRMLREASADAYEVRVGFYGNVACTAPGYNCRVALA
;
A
#
# COMPACT_ATOMS: atom_id res chain seq x y z
N MET A 1 21.36 15.69 6.39
CA MET A 1 20.71 16.27 7.56
C MET A 1 19.30 16.60 7.16
N PRO A 2 18.26 16.17 7.89
CA PRO A 2 16.92 16.60 7.59
C PRO A 2 16.90 18.13 7.65
N THR A 3 16.37 18.78 6.63
CA THR A 3 16.12 20.20 6.61
C THR A 3 15.04 20.49 7.63
N SER A 4 15.45 20.93 8.83
CA SER A 4 14.53 21.51 9.81
C SER A 4 13.85 22.70 9.15
N LEU A 5 12.55 22.87 9.39
CA LEU A 5 11.80 24.02 8.95
C LEU A 5 12.49 25.28 9.42
N ASN A 6 13.03 26.04 8.47
CA ASN A 6 13.73 27.29 8.70
C ASN A 6 12.71 28.43 8.70
N LEU A 7 12.97 29.48 9.49
CA LEU A 7 12.17 30.71 9.59
C LEU A 7 11.82 31.31 8.21
N ASP A 8 12.67 31.11 7.20
CA ASP A 8 12.45 31.58 5.82
C ASP A 8 11.21 31.00 5.15
N ASN A 9 10.87 29.75 5.44
CA ASN A 9 9.64 29.09 4.92
C ASN A 9 8.38 29.58 5.63
N VAL A 10 8.53 30.00 6.90
CA VAL A 10 7.44 30.55 7.72
C VAL A 10 7.22 32.03 7.40
N THR A 11 8.26 32.74 6.99
CA THR A 11 8.19 34.20 6.68
C THR A 11 7.29 34.48 5.49
N GLN A 12 7.18 33.60 4.53
CA GLN A 12 6.24 33.71 3.41
C GLN A 12 4.78 33.51 3.85
N ALA A 13 4.54 32.78 4.91
CA ALA A 13 3.20 32.55 5.48
C ALA A 13 2.78 33.62 6.53
N LEU A 14 3.74 34.30 7.16
CA LEU A 14 3.49 35.22 8.26
C LEU A 14 3.30 36.69 7.83
N LYS A 15 3.67 37.07 6.61
CA LYS A 15 3.67 38.50 6.16
C LYS A 15 2.41 38.95 5.47
N GLU A 16 1.51 38.09 5.08
CA GLU A 16 0.26 38.49 4.46
C GLU A 16 -0.92 38.33 5.43
N HIS A 17 -1.78 39.33 5.42
CA HIS A 17 -2.99 39.42 6.24
C HIS A 17 -3.94 38.26 5.85
N TYR A 18 -3.76 37.12 6.49
CA TYR A 18 -4.66 35.98 6.27
C TYR A 18 -6.02 36.26 6.91
N LYS A 19 -7.06 36.40 6.07
CA LYS A 19 -8.39 36.01 6.51
C LYS A 19 -8.27 34.56 7.05
N PRO A 20 -9.03 34.14 8.08
CA PRO A 20 -9.00 32.76 8.58
C PRO A 20 -9.61 31.82 7.53
N LEU A 21 -8.91 31.63 6.44
CA LEU A 21 -9.18 30.63 5.42
C LEU A 21 -8.39 29.40 5.82
N THR A 22 -9.12 28.36 6.13
CA THR A 22 -8.58 27.03 6.34
C THR A 22 -7.67 26.67 5.17
N VAL A 23 -6.40 26.38 5.43
CA VAL A 23 -5.48 25.86 4.41
C VAL A 23 -6.11 24.60 3.84
N LYS A 24 -6.48 24.61 2.56
CA LYS A 24 -7.03 23.42 1.91
C LYS A 24 -5.91 22.44 1.69
N ASN A 25 -6.00 21.32 2.37
CA ASN A 25 -5.12 20.18 2.11
C ASN A 25 -5.52 19.51 0.80
N MET A 26 -4.60 19.52 -0.18
CA MET A 26 -4.78 18.90 -1.49
C MET A 26 -4.19 17.48 -1.55
N VAL A 27 -3.73 16.94 -0.43
CA VAL A 27 -3.21 15.57 -0.36
C VAL A 27 -4.39 14.60 -0.28
N TYR A 28 -4.32 13.53 -1.04
CA TYR A 28 -5.35 12.49 -1.09
C TYR A 28 -5.59 11.87 0.29
N LYS A 29 -6.84 11.86 0.73
CA LYS A 29 -7.25 11.35 2.05
C LYS A 29 -8.02 10.03 1.97
N ASP A 30 -8.55 9.70 0.79
CA ASP A 30 -9.46 8.58 0.62
C ASP A 30 -8.66 7.30 0.35
N ASN A 31 -8.70 6.39 1.31
CA ASN A 31 -8.05 5.08 1.25
C ASN A 31 -9.09 3.99 1.53
N PRO A 32 -9.90 3.60 0.52
CA PRO A 32 -11.02 2.67 0.70
C PRO A 32 -10.62 1.33 1.29
N LEU A 33 -9.54 0.72 0.80
CA LEU A 33 -9.06 -0.57 1.30
C LEU A 33 -8.67 -0.49 2.79
N LEU A 34 -7.93 0.56 3.19
CA LEU A 34 -7.53 0.77 4.58
C LEU A 34 -8.74 1.01 5.51
N ALA A 35 -9.78 1.68 5.00
CA ALA A 35 -11.00 1.95 5.74
C ALA A 35 -11.86 0.70 5.93
N LEU A 36 -12.00 -0.12 4.87
CA LEU A 36 -12.87 -1.30 4.85
C LEU A 36 -12.22 -2.55 5.49
N MET A 37 -10.87 -2.59 5.58
CA MET A 37 -10.18 -3.76 6.13
C MET A 37 -10.38 -3.88 7.64
N PRO A 38 -10.85 -5.04 8.17
CA PRO A 38 -10.94 -5.31 9.59
C PRO A 38 -9.59 -5.12 10.29
N LYS A 39 -9.59 -4.47 11.46
CA LYS A 39 -8.38 -4.13 12.23
C LYS A 39 -8.29 -4.96 13.50
N TYR A 40 -7.09 -5.48 13.79
CA TYR A 40 -6.78 -6.19 15.02
C TYR A 40 -5.57 -5.54 15.69
N GLU A 41 -5.78 -4.78 16.76
CA GLU A 41 -4.79 -3.90 17.40
C GLU A 41 -3.95 -4.56 18.50
N ARG A 42 -4.01 -5.89 18.63
CA ARG A 42 -3.33 -6.64 19.69
C ARG A 42 -2.25 -7.60 19.17
N PHE A 43 -1.52 -7.19 18.15
CA PHE A 43 -0.42 -7.99 17.62
C PHE A 43 0.77 -8.00 18.59
N GLY A 44 0.60 -8.60 19.78
CA GLY A 44 1.66 -8.82 20.76
C GLY A 44 2.54 -10.03 20.40
N GLY A 45 3.68 -10.19 21.09
CA GLY A 45 4.64 -11.27 20.84
C GLY A 45 5.55 -11.00 19.63
N GLU A 46 6.38 -11.95 19.26
CA GLU A 46 7.35 -11.84 18.16
C GLU A 46 6.68 -12.01 16.80
N ASN A 47 5.82 -13.00 16.68
CA ASN A 47 5.11 -13.34 15.45
C ASN A 47 3.68 -13.84 15.75
N MET A 48 2.87 -13.94 14.70
CA MET A 48 1.49 -14.42 14.79
C MET A 48 1.29 -15.57 13.79
N PRO A 49 1.10 -16.82 14.25
CA PRO A 49 0.83 -17.94 13.37
C PRO A 49 -0.61 -17.92 12.88
N ILE A 50 -0.81 -18.06 11.56
CA ILE A 50 -2.11 -18.15 10.90
C ILE A 50 -2.25 -19.57 10.35
N PRO A 51 -3.04 -20.46 10.99
CA PRO A 51 -3.28 -21.78 10.47
C PRO A 51 -4.28 -21.75 9.32
N THR A 52 -4.00 -22.48 8.25
CA THR A 52 -4.86 -22.58 7.07
C THR A 52 -4.90 -24.04 6.62
N GLN A 53 -6.09 -24.58 6.42
CA GLN A 53 -6.27 -25.90 5.83
C GLN A 53 -6.38 -25.76 4.31
N TYR A 54 -5.48 -26.42 3.56
CA TYR A 54 -5.49 -26.37 2.10
C TYR A 54 -5.77 -27.73 1.45
N GLY A 55 -5.70 -28.83 2.19
CA GLY A 55 -5.98 -30.17 1.67
C GLY A 55 -6.94 -30.97 2.56
N ILE A 56 -7.67 -31.85 1.95
CA ILE A 56 -8.57 -32.81 2.63
C ILE A 56 -7.96 -34.20 2.52
N ALA A 57 -8.01 -34.94 3.60
CA ALA A 57 -7.57 -36.34 3.59
C ALA A 57 -8.32 -37.16 2.51
N ASN A 58 -7.60 -37.76 1.59
CA ASN A 58 -8.16 -38.61 0.56
C ASN A 58 -8.27 -40.06 1.08
N ARG A 59 -9.42 -40.36 1.67
CA ARG A 59 -9.71 -41.67 2.28
C ARG A 59 -10.88 -42.39 1.60
N ARG A 60 -11.31 -41.92 0.44
CA ARG A 60 -12.50 -42.43 -0.25
C ARG A 60 -12.10 -43.42 -1.35
N SER A 61 -12.72 -44.60 -1.36
CA SER A 61 -12.69 -45.54 -2.47
C SER A 61 -14.03 -46.24 -2.56
N ALA A 62 -14.41 -46.72 -3.77
CA ALA A 62 -15.55 -47.62 -3.96
C ALA A 62 -15.26 -49.03 -3.44
N THR A 63 -13.99 -49.40 -3.29
CA THR A 63 -13.54 -50.68 -2.77
C THR A 63 -13.08 -50.51 -1.32
N PHE A 64 -13.60 -51.31 -0.41
CA PHE A 64 -13.35 -51.21 1.02
C PHE A 64 -11.85 -51.34 1.36
N SER A 65 -11.17 -52.34 0.84
CA SER A 65 -9.74 -52.58 1.10
C SER A 65 -8.86 -51.42 0.61
N THR A 66 -9.19 -50.84 -0.54
CA THR A 66 -8.50 -49.67 -1.08
C THR A 66 -8.76 -48.42 -0.21
N GLY A 67 -10.01 -48.18 0.20
CA GLY A 67 -10.37 -47.05 1.07
C GLY A 67 -9.70 -47.16 2.44
N GLN A 68 -9.58 -48.35 2.99
CA GLN A 68 -8.86 -48.61 4.25
C GLN A 68 -7.35 -48.39 4.12
N GLY A 69 -6.76 -48.65 2.96
CA GLY A 69 -5.32 -48.44 2.67
C GLY A 69 -4.98 -46.98 2.37
N LEU A 70 -5.93 -46.16 1.94
CA LEU A 70 -5.74 -44.74 1.67
C LEU A 70 -5.72 -43.91 2.97
N ASN A 71 -4.57 -43.84 3.63
CA ASN A 71 -4.43 -43.13 4.90
C ASN A 71 -3.61 -41.83 4.72
N THR A 72 -4.14 -40.90 3.94
CA THR A 72 -3.54 -39.57 3.84
C THR A 72 -4.08 -38.65 4.94
N ALA A 73 -3.20 -37.85 5.52
CA ALA A 73 -3.59 -36.83 6.51
C ALA A 73 -4.24 -35.61 5.85
N THR A 74 -4.96 -34.84 6.65
CA THR A 74 -5.42 -33.50 6.25
C THR A 74 -4.21 -32.56 6.16
N GLU A 75 -4.10 -31.82 5.05
CA GLU A 75 -2.98 -30.91 4.81
C GLU A 75 -3.25 -29.54 5.44
N LEU A 76 -2.36 -29.13 6.32
CA LEU A 76 -2.39 -27.85 7.01
C LEU A 76 -1.16 -27.01 6.64
N ALA A 77 -1.36 -25.76 6.43
CA ALA A 77 -0.32 -24.74 6.29
C ALA A 77 -0.34 -23.80 7.53
N ARG A 78 0.80 -23.19 7.84
CA ARG A 78 0.93 -22.21 8.89
C ARG A 78 1.77 -21.05 8.41
N PHE A 79 1.12 -19.93 8.12
CA PHE A 79 1.84 -18.68 7.86
C PHE A 79 2.26 -18.04 9.17
N VAL A 80 3.53 -17.67 9.29
CA VAL A 80 4.10 -17.02 10.47
C VAL A 80 4.23 -15.54 10.18
N LEU A 81 3.20 -14.75 10.51
CA LEU A 81 3.18 -13.32 10.25
C LEU A 81 4.19 -12.60 11.14
N THR A 82 5.07 -11.79 10.54
CA THR A 82 6.01 -10.92 11.23
C THR A 82 5.56 -9.47 11.14
N ARG A 83 5.90 -8.65 12.16
CA ARG A 83 5.61 -7.22 12.15
C ARG A 83 6.66 -6.47 11.35
N VAL A 84 6.20 -5.51 10.58
CA VAL A 84 7.01 -4.45 9.99
C VAL A 84 6.73 -3.13 10.70
N ARG A 85 7.55 -2.14 10.48
CA ARG A 85 7.45 -0.83 11.12
C ARG A 85 7.58 0.26 10.07
N ASP A 86 6.86 1.32 10.29
CA ASP A 86 6.93 2.52 9.46
C ASP A 86 6.85 3.76 10.36
N TYR A 87 7.62 4.80 10.05
CA TYR A 87 7.74 5.98 10.89
C TYR A 87 7.65 7.25 10.06
N SER A 88 7.01 8.26 10.62
CA SER A 88 7.03 9.63 10.11
C SER A 88 7.30 10.59 11.27
N PHE A 89 8.04 11.65 10.99
CA PHE A 89 8.49 12.61 12.00
C PHE A 89 8.03 14.01 11.62
N ALA A 90 7.55 14.77 12.62
CA ALA A 90 7.35 16.19 12.50
C ALA A 90 8.30 16.89 13.46
N SER A 91 9.17 17.78 12.95
CA SER A 91 10.14 18.54 13.76
C SER A 91 9.80 20.03 13.73
N ILE A 92 9.72 20.64 14.90
CA ILE A 92 9.39 22.06 15.08
C ILE A 92 10.53 22.71 15.83
N THR A 93 11.17 23.74 15.23
CA THR A 93 12.31 24.41 15.87
C THR A 93 11.90 25.28 17.06
N GLY A 94 12.74 25.37 18.08
CA GLY A 94 12.52 26.18 19.28
C GLY A 94 12.39 27.67 18.97
N GLU A 95 13.08 28.17 17.93
CA GLU A 95 12.95 29.54 17.45
C GLU A 95 11.54 29.83 16.92
N THR A 96 10.95 28.91 16.14
CA THR A 96 9.57 29.04 15.65
C THR A 96 8.57 29.07 16.82
N ILE A 97 8.81 28.25 17.85
CA ILE A 97 7.98 28.24 19.05
C ILE A 97 8.02 29.57 19.76
N LYS A 98 9.23 30.16 19.97
CA LYS A 98 9.40 31.44 20.63
C LYS A 98 8.90 32.62 19.80
N ALA A 99 9.08 32.60 18.49
CA ALA A 99 8.59 33.65 17.58
C ALA A 99 7.05 33.72 17.54
N THR A 100 6.37 32.64 17.90
CA THR A 100 4.90 32.54 17.91
C THR A 100 4.31 32.68 19.32
N GLU A 101 5.11 32.84 20.37
CA GLU A 101 4.68 32.93 21.76
C GLU A 101 3.72 34.12 22.05
N GLY A 102 3.68 35.13 21.15
CA GLY A 102 2.72 36.25 21.18
C GLY A 102 1.45 36.01 20.33
N ALA A 103 1.38 34.95 19.55
CA ALA A 103 0.29 34.63 18.64
C ALA A 103 -0.06 33.11 18.75
N ALA A 104 -0.55 32.72 19.90
CA ALA A 104 -0.85 31.30 20.23
C ALA A 104 -1.67 30.59 19.17
N ASP A 105 -2.61 31.26 18.51
CA ASP A 105 -3.41 30.72 17.43
C ASP A 105 -2.61 30.36 16.17
N ALA A 106 -1.58 31.15 15.84
CA ALA A 106 -0.74 30.87 14.66
C ALA A 106 0.19 29.67 14.90
N PHE A 107 0.75 29.55 16.11
CA PHE A 107 1.61 28.44 16.50
C PHE A 107 0.84 27.12 16.56
N LEU A 108 -0.30 27.11 17.24
CA LEU A 108 -1.13 25.90 17.36
C LEU A 108 -1.57 25.37 15.98
N LYS A 109 -1.96 26.28 15.07
CA LYS A 109 -2.34 25.88 13.70
C LYS A 109 -1.17 25.31 12.91
N TYR A 110 0.03 25.88 13.08
CA TYR A 110 1.21 25.43 12.37
C TYR A 110 1.71 24.06 12.88
N ALA A 111 1.85 23.91 14.19
CA ALA A 111 2.22 22.63 14.81
C ALA A 111 1.21 21.53 14.45
N THR A 112 -0.08 21.84 14.46
CA THR A 112 -1.14 20.90 14.05
C THR A 112 -0.97 20.51 12.57
N LEU A 113 -0.68 21.47 11.69
CA LEU A 113 -0.48 21.21 10.26
C LEU A 113 0.69 20.25 10.01
N GLU A 114 1.82 20.43 10.72
CA GLU A 114 3.00 19.57 10.60
C GLU A 114 2.72 18.14 11.13
N ILE A 115 2.03 18.05 12.26
CA ILE A 115 1.65 16.74 12.82
C ILE A 115 0.66 16.02 11.89
N ASP A 116 -0.34 16.73 11.40
CA ASP A 116 -1.30 16.19 10.44
C ASP A 116 -0.61 15.77 9.14
N GLY A 117 0.39 16.53 8.68
CA GLY A 117 1.22 16.19 7.53
C GLY A 117 2.00 14.88 7.74
N ALA A 118 2.61 14.70 8.92
CA ALA A 118 3.31 13.47 9.26
C ALA A 118 2.35 12.26 9.33
N ILE A 119 1.17 12.42 9.93
CA ILE A 119 0.14 11.36 9.99
C ILE A 119 -0.34 11.01 8.57
N GLN A 120 -0.58 11.99 7.71
CA GLN A 120 -1.02 11.76 6.34
C GLN A 120 0.05 11.08 5.49
N SER A 121 1.31 11.48 5.63
CA SER A 121 2.44 10.84 4.96
C SER A 121 2.52 9.36 5.31
N LEU A 122 2.41 9.02 6.61
CA LEU A 122 2.42 7.63 7.05
C LEU A 122 1.17 6.87 6.60
N THR A 123 -0.02 7.47 6.68
CA THR A 123 -1.27 6.84 6.22
C THR A 123 -1.20 6.51 4.73
N ARG A 124 -0.61 7.39 3.93
CA ARG A 124 -0.41 7.16 2.50
C ARG A 124 0.60 6.04 2.23
N SER A 125 1.73 6.03 2.95
CA SER A 125 2.70 4.94 2.88
C SER A 125 2.05 3.60 3.18
N LEU A 126 1.20 3.53 4.22
CA LEU A 126 0.44 2.34 4.56
C LEU A 126 -0.54 1.94 3.45
N ALA A 127 -1.31 2.89 2.92
CA ALA A 127 -2.31 2.63 1.88
C ALA A 127 -1.69 2.06 0.60
N VAL A 128 -0.57 2.62 0.14
CA VAL A 128 0.20 2.10 -1.00
C VAL A 128 0.76 0.71 -0.69
N SER A 129 1.35 0.54 0.49
CA SER A 129 1.96 -0.74 0.92
C SER A 129 0.92 -1.86 1.05
N MET A 130 -0.35 -1.56 1.32
CA MET A 130 -1.42 -2.58 1.36
C MET A 130 -1.66 -3.26 0.02
N TYR A 131 -1.37 -2.61 -1.11
CA TYR A 131 -1.41 -3.24 -2.43
C TYR A 131 -0.07 -3.87 -2.82
N GLY A 132 1.01 -3.51 -2.15
CA GLY A 132 2.38 -3.98 -2.42
C GLY A 132 2.63 -5.43 -2.03
N ASP A 133 3.83 -5.89 -2.35
CA ASP A 133 4.34 -7.24 -2.03
C ASP A 133 5.24 -7.27 -0.79
N GLY A 134 5.43 -6.12 -0.13
CA GLY A 134 6.32 -5.94 1.02
C GLY A 134 7.73 -5.47 0.64
N SER A 135 8.05 -5.30 -0.64
CA SER A 135 9.33 -4.76 -1.11
C SER A 135 9.45 -3.25 -0.89
N GLY A 136 8.32 -2.53 -0.78
CA GLY A 136 8.31 -1.07 -0.70
C GLY A 136 8.46 -0.38 -2.07
N GLN A 137 8.31 -1.08 -3.18
CA GLN A 137 8.31 -0.47 -4.51
C GLN A 137 7.12 0.49 -4.66
N ILE A 138 7.41 1.73 -5.08
CA ILE A 138 6.42 2.80 -5.29
C ILE A 138 6.24 3.20 -6.76
N GLY A 139 7.10 2.69 -7.64
CA GLY A 139 7.04 2.94 -9.08
C GLY A 139 8.11 2.20 -9.85
N THR A 140 8.14 2.42 -11.16
CA THR A 140 9.14 1.86 -12.08
C THR A 140 9.58 2.92 -13.09
N VAL A 141 10.86 2.94 -13.40
CA VAL A 141 11.45 3.87 -14.38
C VAL A 141 11.03 3.46 -15.80
N GLY A 142 10.28 4.32 -16.49
CA GLY A 142 9.87 4.09 -17.89
C GLY A 142 10.83 4.72 -18.89
N ALA A 143 11.21 5.99 -18.66
CA ALA A 143 12.17 6.68 -19.49
C ALA A 143 13.04 7.62 -18.65
N LEU A 144 14.22 7.91 -19.17
CA LEU A 144 15.21 8.77 -18.53
C LEU A 144 15.69 9.84 -19.50
N SER A 145 15.74 11.10 -19.07
CA SER A 145 16.47 12.13 -19.82
C SER A 145 17.97 11.92 -19.71
N ALA A 146 18.72 12.56 -20.59
CA ALA A 146 20.17 12.66 -20.44
C ALA A 146 20.50 13.33 -19.09
N ASN A 147 21.58 12.86 -18.46
CA ASN A 147 22.09 13.48 -17.22
C ASN A 147 22.72 14.81 -17.60
N THR A 148 22.13 15.92 -17.16
CA THR A 148 22.61 17.27 -17.46
C THR A 148 23.66 17.68 -16.44
N ASN A 149 24.92 17.80 -16.87
CA ASN A 149 26.07 18.19 -16.04
C ASN A 149 26.29 17.33 -14.78
N GLY A 150 25.88 16.06 -14.82
CA GLY A 150 26.08 15.12 -13.71
C GLY A 150 25.17 15.32 -12.50
N THR A 151 24.24 16.27 -12.51
CA THR A 151 23.45 16.62 -11.33
C THR A 151 21.94 16.66 -11.52
N GLY A 152 21.46 16.88 -12.74
CA GLY A 152 20.02 16.99 -13.03
C GLY A 152 19.51 15.91 -13.98
N ARG A 153 18.36 15.33 -13.69
CA ARG A 153 17.72 14.33 -14.53
C ARG A 153 16.20 14.37 -14.40
N THR A 154 15.52 13.95 -15.47
CA THR A 154 14.08 13.64 -15.39
C THR A 154 13.84 12.16 -15.56
N ILE A 155 12.90 11.65 -14.77
CA ILE A 155 12.43 10.28 -14.81
C ILE A 155 10.97 10.31 -15.24
N THR A 156 10.63 9.66 -16.34
CA THR A 156 9.23 9.37 -16.69
C THR A 156 8.90 8.00 -16.14
N LEU A 157 7.80 7.90 -15.40
CA LEU A 157 7.34 6.64 -14.82
C LEU A 157 6.80 5.72 -15.92
N THR A 158 6.96 4.41 -15.77
CA THR A 158 6.36 3.40 -16.67
C THR A 158 4.85 3.52 -16.68
N ASN A 159 4.25 3.74 -15.48
CA ASN A 159 2.85 4.05 -15.33
C ASN A 159 2.73 5.45 -14.71
N SER A 160 2.13 6.38 -15.46
CA SER A 160 1.97 7.78 -15.04
C SER A 160 1.11 7.93 -13.78
N GLU A 161 0.19 7.01 -13.52
CA GLU A 161 -0.69 7.05 -12.34
C GLU A 161 0.08 6.89 -11.03
N ASN A 162 1.22 6.16 -11.05
CA ASN A 162 2.09 6.02 -9.89
C ASN A 162 2.72 7.34 -9.44
N VAL A 163 2.61 8.42 -10.22
CA VAL A 163 3.14 9.75 -9.86
C VAL A 163 2.54 10.27 -8.55
N THR A 164 1.35 9.81 -8.20
CA THR A 164 0.72 10.14 -6.92
C THR A 164 1.53 9.67 -5.71
N ASN A 165 2.42 8.69 -5.87
CA ASN A 165 3.28 8.17 -4.80
C ASN A 165 4.50 9.07 -4.51
N PHE A 166 4.71 10.12 -5.30
CA PHE A 166 5.91 10.96 -5.21
C PHE A 166 5.58 12.39 -4.78
N GLU A 167 6.43 12.93 -3.91
CA GLU A 167 6.38 14.30 -3.43
C GLU A 167 7.73 15.00 -3.59
N VAL A 168 7.70 16.33 -3.68
CA VAL A 168 8.92 17.15 -3.70
C VAL A 168 9.67 17.00 -2.39
N GLY A 169 10.97 16.81 -2.47
CA GLY A 169 11.86 16.57 -1.33
C GLY A 169 12.09 15.09 -1.00
N MET A 170 11.34 14.16 -1.59
CA MET A 170 11.61 12.72 -1.40
C MET A 170 12.97 12.33 -1.95
N VAL A 171 13.68 11.49 -1.20
CA VAL A 171 14.92 10.84 -1.65
C VAL A 171 14.58 9.43 -2.13
N LEU A 172 14.91 9.14 -3.37
CA LEU A 172 14.59 7.88 -4.03
C LEU A 172 15.84 7.01 -4.21
N ARG A 173 15.64 5.70 -4.13
CA ARG A 173 16.63 4.66 -4.40
C ARG A 173 16.12 3.75 -5.51
N PHE A 174 17.04 3.08 -6.18
CA PHE A 174 16.74 2.25 -7.34
C PHE A 174 17.36 0.86 -7.18
N ALA A 175 16.72 -0.11 -7.81
CA ALA A 175 17.27 -1.46 -8.00
C ALA A 175 16.73 -2.02 -9.31
N ASP A 176 17.44 -2.96 -9.93
CA ASP A 176 17.00 -3.59 -11.20
C ASP A 176 15.59 -4.19 -11.09
N ASN A 177 15.26 -4.70 -9.91
CA ASN A 177 13.93 -5.23 -9.55
C ASN A 177 13.80 -5.35 -8.02
N THR A 178 12.66 -5.84 -7.55
CA THR A 178 12.37 -6.03 -6.12
C THR A 178 13.16 -7.16 -5.45
N THR A 179 14.05 -7.83 -6.17
CA THR A 179 14.91 -8.91 -5.68
C THR A 179 16.41 -8.63 -5.83
N SER A 180 16.78 -7.50 -6.45
CA SER A 180 18.17 -7.08 -6.65
C SER A 180 18.67 -6.20 -5.51
N ALA A 181 19.98 -6.03 -5.40
CA ALA A 181 20.58 -5.06 -4.48
C ALA A 181 20.25 -3.62 -4.94
N LEU A 182 20.25 -2.68 -4.00
CA LEU A 182 20.11 -1.26 -4.30
C LEU A 182 21.31 -0.74 -5.08
N ASP A 183 21.04 0.10 -6.08
CA ASP A 183 22.06 0.93 -6.70
C ASP A 183 22.65 1.93 -5.69
N ALA A 184 23.91 2.34 -5.93
CA ALA A 184 24.56 3.31 -5.05
C ALA A 184 23.95 4.71 -5.15
N ASP A 185 23.20 4.98 -6.22
CA ASP A 185 22.65 6.28 -6.54
C ASP A 185 21.46 6.67 -5.66
N THR A 186 21.38 7.96 -5.36
CA THR A 186 20.21 8.58 -4.76
C THR A 186 19.69 9.67 -5.70
N PHE A 187 18.38 9.83 -5.74
CA PHE A 187 17.71 10.85 -6.52
C PHE A 187 16.78 11.65 -5.61
N THR A 188 17.08 12.94 -5.47
CA THR A 188 16.23 13.84 -4.69
C THR A 188 15.26 14.56 -5.61
N VAL A 189 13.97 14.36 -5.41
CA VAL A 189 12.90 14.98 -6.20
C VAL A 189 12.83 16.47 -5.93
N THR A 190 12.96 17.30 -6.96
CA THR A 190 12.84 18.76 -6.89
C THR A 190 11.55 19.29 -7.49
N ALA A 191 10.95 18.57 -8.46
CA ALA A 191 9.66 18.89 -9.03
C ALA A 191 8.93 17.61 -9.49
N VAL A 192 7.60 17.65 -9.46
CA VAL A 192 6.73 16.57 -9.90
C VAL A 192 5.73 17.14 -10.90
N ASN A 193 5.74 16.60 -12.12
CA ASN A 193 4.69 16.83 -13.11
C ASN A 193 3.71 15.66 -13.05
N ARG A 194 2.54 15.93 -12.48
CA ARG A 194 1.52 14.90 -12.24
C ARG A 194 0.71 14.57 -13.49
N ASP A 195 0.66 15.48 -14.47
CA ASP A 195 -0.10 15.27 -15.71
C ASP A 195 0.59 14.24 -16.61
N ASP A 196 1.93 14.28 -16.68
CA ASP A 196 2.72 13.42 -17.56
C ASP A 196 3.43 12.27 -16.81
N GLY A 197 3.33 12.20 -15.48
CA GLY A 197 4.03 11.20 -14.68
C GLY A 197 5.56 11.38 -14.69
N ILE A 198 6.04 12.66 -14.65
CA ILE A 198 7.46 12.98 -14.74
C ILE A 198 7.97 13.53 -13.41
N LEU A 199 9.08 12.96 -12.95
CA LEU A 199 9.84 13.42 -11.79
C LEU A 199 11.10 14.15 -12.27
N THR A 200 11.33 15.35 -11.76
CA THR A 200 12.59 16.09 -11.96
C THR A 200 13.36 16.10 -10.65
N GLY A 201 14.66 15.90 -10.71
CA GLY A 201 15.45 15.87 -9.48
C GLY A 201 16.94 15.91 -9.70
N THR A 202 17.68 15.90 -8.60
CA THR A 202 19.14 15.86 -8.54
C THR A 202 19.64 14.49 -8.15
N ILE A 203 20.73 14.07 -8.78
CA ILE A 203 21.38 12.79 -8.54
C ILE A 203 22.62 13.01 -7.68
N ALA A 204 22.82 12.12 -6.71
CA ALA A 204 24.13 11.92 -6.08
C ALA A 204 24.72 10.58 -6.54
N ASN A 205 26.05 10.52 -6.65
CA ASN A 205 26.84 9.33 -6.96
C ASN A 205 26.77 8.78 -8.42
N GLY A 206 26.43 9.59 -9.41
CA GLY A 206 26.73 9.28 -10.81
C GLY A 206 25.59 8.85 -11.72
N GLY A 207 24.46 8.40 -11.22
CA GLY A 207 23.24 8.13 -11.99
C GLY A 207 23.28 6.88 -12.87
N ASN A 208 23.63 5.75 -12.29
CA ASN A 208 23.74 4.46 -13.00
C ASN A 208 22.41 3.70 -13.12
N PHE A 209 21.34 4.18 -12.50
CA PHE A 209 20.04 3.53 -12.63
C PHE A 209 19.49 3.62 -14.06
N ALA A 210 18.77 2.59 -14.47
CA ALA A 210 18.32 2.36 -15.83
C ALA A 210 16.79 2.39 -15.97
N ILE A 211 16.32 2.37 -17.20
CA ILE A 211 14.91 2.07 -17.51
C ILE A 211 14.55 0.69 -16.97
N THR A 212 13.31 0.50 -16.56
CA THR A 212 12.76 -0.69 -15.89
C THR A 212 13.17 -0.88 -14.44
N ASN A 213 14.10 -0.08 -13.88
CA ASN A 213 14.44 -0.17 -12.47
C ASN A 213 13.24 0.14 -11.58
N ALA A 214 13.13 -0.64 -10.51
CA ALA A 214 12.18 -0.39 -9.43
C ALA A 214 12.61 0.84 -8.62
N ILE A 215 11.65 1.66 -8.21
CA ILE A 215 11.85 2.88 -7.43
C ILE A 215 11.35 2.66 -6.02
N PHE A 216 12.17 3.02 -5.05
CA PHE A 216 11.89 2.94 -3.61
C PHE A 216 12.14 4.29 -2.95
N GLN A 217 11.45 4.57 -1.87
CA GLN A 217 11.85 5.66 -0.97
C GLN A 217 13.10 5.22 -0.20
N ASP A 218 14.00 6.15 0.08
CA ASP A 218 15.22 5.86 0.84
C ASP A 218 14.88 5.32 2.24
N GLY A 219 15.46 4.17 2.58
CA GLY A 219 15.19 3.45 3.83
C GLY A 219 14.07 2.41 3.78
N ASP A 220 13.28 2.34 2.70
CA ASP A 220 12.14 1.41 2.58
C ASP A 220 12.52 0.04 2.00
N TYR A 221 13.68 -0.08 1.38
CA TYR A 221 14.18 -1.30 0.78
C TYR A 221 15.66 -1.52 1.10
N VAL A 222 16.03 -2.76 1.35
CA VAL A 222 17.43 -3.19 1.55
C VAL A 222 17.77 -4.33 0.60
N SER A 223 16.97 -5.39 0.61
CA SER A 223 17.19 -6.59 -0.20
C SER A 223 15.90 -7.41 -0.32
N ALA A 224 15.91 -8.41 -1.18
CA ALA A 224 14.80 -9.35 -1.36
C ALA A 224 14.41 -10.12 -0.10
N SER A 225 15.37 -10.38 0.78
CA SER A 225 15.17 -11.12 2.04
C SER A 225 14.58 -10.27 3.16
N ASP A 226 14.81 -8.95 3.11
CA ASP A 226 14.40 -8.01 4.16
C ASP A 226 13.21 -7.17 3.68
N ARG A 227 12.02 -7.69 3.90
CA ARG A 227 10.77 -6.97 3.60
C ARG A 227 10.48 -5.99 4.73
N LEU A 228 10.76 -4.71 4.50
CA LEU A 228 10.62 -3.66 5.50
C LEU A 228 9.22 -3.05 5.54
N LYS A 229 8.45 -3.18 4.45
CA LYS A 229 7.09 -2.64 4.34
C LYS A 229 6.04 -3.72 4.51
N ILE A 230 4.78 -3.30 4.68
CA ILE A 230 3.63 -4.20 4.77
C ILE A 230 3.58 -5.14 3.57
N THR A 231 3.48 -6.43 3.83
CA THR A 231 3.18 -7.42 2.80
C THR A 231 1.68 -7.44 2.57
N GLY A 232 1.24 -6.65 1.60
CA GLY A 232 -0.16 -6.46 1.25
C GLY A 232 -0.69 -7.46 0.23
N LEU A 233 -1.69 -7.02 -0.53
CA LEU A 233 -2.39 -7.85 -1.52
C LEU A 233 -1.45 -8.46 -2.56
N GLY A 234 -0.47 -7.70 -3.06
CA GLY A 234 0.51 -8.17 -4.05
C GLY A 234 1.38 -9.32 -3.56
N GLY A 235 1.71 -9.36 -2.27
CA GLY A 235 2.47 -10.47 -1.67
C GLY A 235 1.62 -11.72 -1.42
N TRP A 236 0.40 -11.53 -0.92
CA TRP A 236 -0.54 -12.63 -0.67
C TRP A 236 -1.11 -13.21 -1.97
N LEU A 237 -1.40 -12.36 -2.96
CA LEU A 237 -1.96 -12.71 -4.27
C LEU A 237 -0.97 -12.34 -5.39
N PRO A 238 0.14 -13.07 -5.54
CA PRO A 238 1.19 -12.75 -6.49
C PRO A 238 0.69 -12.85 -7.95
N ALA A 239 1.33 -12.08 -8.85
CA ALA A 239 1.00 -12.09 -10.28
C ALA A 239 1.31 -13.44 -10.94
N THR A 240 2.41 -14.06 -10.54
CA THR A 240 2.85 -15.38 -11.02
C THR A 240 2.52 -16.47 -10.01
N ALA A 241 2.43 -17.71 -10.47
CA ALA A 241 2.26 -18.85 -9.56
C ALA A 241 3.44 -18.90 -8.57
N PRO A 242 3.18 -19.02 -7.25
CA PRO A 242 4.24 -19.17 -6.26
C PRO A 242 5.12 -20.39 -6.56
N ASP A 243 6.41 -20.23 -6.38
CA ASP A 243 7.41 -21.29 -6.37
C ASP A 243 7.63 -21.84 -4.94
N ALA A 244 8.67 -22.63 -4.74
CA ALA A 244 9.05 -23.20 -3.45
C ALA A 244 9.67 -22.18 -2.47
N THR A 245 9.80 -20.90 -2.86
CA THR A 245 10.29 -19.84 -1.97
C THR A 245 9.33 -19.66 -0.80
N LEU A 246 9.85 -19.67 0.41
CA LEU A 246 9.05 -19.56 1.61
C LEU A 246 8.42 -18.18 1.74
N PHE A 247 7.10 -18.15 1.89
CA PHE A 247 6.34 -16.94 2.19
C PHE A 247 5.76 -17.05 3.59
N PHE A 248 6.19 -16.18 4.49
CA PHE A 248 5.89 -16.30 5.93
C PHE A 248 6.15 -17.71 6.48
N GLY A 249 7.26 -18.33 6.06
CA GLY A 249 7.66 -19.67 6.49
C GLY A 249 6.91 -20.82 5.84
N GLN A 250 5.99 -20.56 4.89
CA GLN A 250 5.18 -21.55 4.20
C GLN A 250 5.54 -21.68 2.72
N ASP A 251 5.79 -22.91 2.26
CA ASP A 251 5.92 -23.24 0.83
C ASP A 251 4.53 -23.27 0.18
N ARG A 252 4.31 -22.33 -0.75
CA ARG A 252 3.03 -22.17 -1.47
C ARG A 252 2.95 -22.97 -2.78
N SER A 253 4.05 -23.57 -3.22
CA SER A 253 4.09 -24.39 -4.44
C SER A 253 3.26 -25.67 -4.35
N LYS A 254 3.00 -26.15 -3.13
CA LYS A 254 2.19 -27.35 -2.86
C LYS A 254 0.73 -27.21 -3.33
N ASP A 255 0.14 -26.04 -3.18
CA ASP A 255 -1.15 -25.66 -3.76
C ASP A 255 -1.13 -24.17 -4.08
N VAL A 256 -0.71 -23.86 -5.29
CA VAL A 256 -0.49 -22.48 -5.75
C VAL A 256 -1.75 -21.62 -5.77
N THR A 257 -2.93 -22.26 -5.80
CA THR A 257 -4.23 -21.56 -5.80
C THR A 257 -4.73 -21.35 -4.38
N ARG A 258 -4.77 -22.40 -3.56
CA ARG A 258 -5.29 -22.29 -2.19
C ARG A 258 -4.37 -21.51 -1.27
N LEU A 259 -3.04 -21.58 -1.46
CA LEU A 259 -2.05 -20.89 -0.65
C LEU A 259 -1.57 -19.56 -1.23
N GLY A 260 -1.85 -19.26 -2.50
CA GLY A 260 -1.39 -18.04 -3.17
C GLY A 260 -2.47 -17.30 -3.93
N GLY A 261 -3.74 -17.63 -3.72
CA GLY A 261 -4.88 -16.99 -4.38
C GLY A 261 -5.11 -17.42 -5.82
N VAL A 262 -6.29 -17.09 -6.31
CA VAL A 262 -6.68 -17.32 -7.70
C VAL A 262 -6.05 -16.24 -8.57
N ARG A 263 -5.50 -16.61 -9.71
CA ARG A 263 -4.99 -15.71 -10.76
C ARG A 263 -5.88 -15.84 -11.98
N PHE A 264 -6.41 -14.75 -12.46
CA PHE A 264 -7.23 -14.68 -13.66
C PHE A 264 -6.61 -13.69 -14.65
N ASN A 265 -6.39 -14.15 -15.87
CA ASN A 265 -5.90 -13.30 -16.95
C ASN A 265 -7.08 -12.83 -17.79
N GLY A 266 -7.42 -11.55 -17.66
CA GLY A 266 -8.47 -10.87 -18.40
C GLY A 266 -7.93 -9.85 -19.41
N ALA A 267 -6.61 -9.77 -19.63
CA ALA A 267 -5.96 -8.74 -20.43
C ALA A 267 -6.44 -8.62 -21.90
N ASN A 268 -7.03 -9.67 -22.46
CA ASN A 268 -7.56 -9.64 -23.83
C ASN A 268 -9.08 -9.79 -23.91
N GLN A 269 -9.79 -9.45 -22.84
CA GLN A 269 -11.23 -9.54 -22.72
C GLN A 269 -11.83 -8.18 -22.35
N PRO A 270 -13.08 -7.89 -22.73
CA PRO A 270 -13.81 -6.78 -22.15
C PRO A 270 -13.79 -6.85 -20.62
N ILE A 271 -13.62 -5.71 -19.97
CA ILE A 271 -13.39 -5.65 -18.50
C ILE A 271 -14.55 -6.29 -17.72
N GLU A 272 -15.80 -6.12 -18.14
CA GLU A 272 -16.96 -6.74 -17.53
C GLU A 272 -16.94 -8.26 -17.64
N GLU A 273 -16.51 -8.81 -18.80
CA GLU A 273 -16.37 -10.26 -19.00
C GLU A 273 -15.24 -10.82 -18.16
N ALA A 274 -14.13 -10.10 -18.07
CA ALA A 274 -12.99 -10.48 -17.23
C ALA A 274 -13.38 -10.57 -15.75
N LEU A 275 -14.14 -9.60 -15.24
CA LEU A 275 -14.60 -9.58 -13.85
C LEU A 275 -15.60 -10.70 -13.57
N ILE A 276 -16.58 -10.94 -14.46
CA ILE A 276 -17.55 -12.04 -14.31
C ILE A 276 -16.84 -13.40 -14.41
N GLY A 277 -15.89 -13.55 -15.34
CA GLY A 277 -15.07 -14.73 -15.49
C GLY A 277 -14.23 -15.03 -14.24
N ALA A 278 -13.59 -14.01 -13.68
CA ALA A 278 -12.84 -14.12 -12.44
C ALA A 278 -13.72 -14.51 -11.25
N ALA A 279 -14.91 -13.90 -11.11
CA ALA A 279 -15.88 -14.24 -10.07
C ALA A 279 -16.34 -15.69 -10.18
N SER A 280 -16.58 -16.18 -11.42
CA SER A 280 -16.97 -17.57 -11.69
C SER A 280 -15.83 -18.54 -11.34
N ARG A 281 -14.59 -18.20 -11.69
CA ARG A 281 -13.40 -18.97 -11.34
C ARG A 281 -13.23 -19.06 -9.82
N LEU A 282 -13.38 -17.94 -9.12
CA LEU A 282 -13.26 -17.86 -7.68
C LEU A 282 -14.36 -18.66 -6.96
N ALA A 283 -15.59 -18.58 -7.44
CA ALA A 283 -16.72 -19.35 -6.91
C ALA A 283 -16.50 -20.86 -7.02
N ARG A 284 -15.82 -21.33 -8.07
CA ARG A 284 -15.44 -22.73 -8.25
C ARG A 284 -14.45 -23.20 -7.19
N GLU A 285 -13.53 -22.34 -6.78
CA GLU A 285 -12.57 -22.65 -5.69
C GLU A 285 -13.19 -22.52 -4.28
N GLY A 286 -14.43 -22.10 -4.19
CA GLY A 286 -15.17 -21.98 -2.93
C GLY A 286 -15.29 -20.56 -2.39
N GLY A 287 -14.57 -19.58 -2.94
CA GLY A 287 -14.59 -18.18 -2.51
C GLY A 287 -15.92 -17.48 -2.77
N SER A 288 -16.25 -16.51 -1.94
CA SER A 288 -17.42 -15.63 -2.06
C SER A 288 -16.95 -14.17 -1.97
N PRO A 289 -16.44 -13.59 -3.06
CA PRO A 289 -15.91 -12.23 -3.03
C PRO A 289 -17.03 -11.25 -2.71
N THR A 290 -16.73 -10.29 -1.83
CA THR A 290 -17.64 -9.22 -1.44
C THR A 290 -17.27 -7.89 -2.07
N HIS A 291 -15.97 -7.65 -2.27
CA HIS A 291 -15.43 -6.40 -2.83
C HIS A 291 -14.44 -6.68 -3.95
N CYS A 292 -14.38 -5.75 -4.89
CA CYS A 292 -13.39 -5.72 -5.95
C CYS A 292 -12.75 -4.34 -5.99
N PHE A 293 -11.44 -4.27 -5.74
CA PHE A 293 -10.68 -3.01 -5.78
C PHE A 293 -9.94 -2.90 -7.11
N MET A 294 -9.97 -1.73 -7.72
CA MET A 294 -9.26 -1.41 -8.96
C MET A 294 -8.86 0.06 -8.99
N ASP A 295 -7.93 0.42 -9.87
CA ASP A 295 -7.51 1.79 -10.08
C ASP A 295 -8.61 2.64 -10.76
N TYR A 296 -8.46 3.97 -10.75
CA TYR A 296 -9.43 4.89 -11.34
C TYR A 296 -9.54 4.75 -12.87
N ALA A 297 -8.44 4.43 -13.55
CA ALA A 297 -8.45 4.26 -15.01
C ALA A 297 -9.28 3.04 -15.41
N GLN A 298 -9.05 1.91 -14.75
CA GLN A 298 -9.81 0.69 -15.01
C GLN A 298 -11.27 0.81 -14.55
N PHE A 299 -11.54 1.54 -13.47
CA PHE A 299 -12.91 1.85 -13.06
C PHE A 299 -13.65 2.68 -14.12
N SER A 300 -13.00 3.71 -14.67
CA SER A 300 -13.56 4.50 -15.78
C SER A 300 -13.78 3.67 -17.04
N ASN A 301 -12.88 2.71 -17.34
CA ASN A 301 -13.06 1.80 -18.46
C ASN A 301 -14.29 0.89 -18.25
N LEU A 302 -14.49 0.42 -17.02
CA LEU A 302 -15.66 -0.37 -16.67
C LEU A 302 -16.96 0.46 -16.80
N GLU A 303 -16.98 1.71 -16.33
CA GLU A 303 -18.13 2.62 -16.49
C GLU A 303 -18.49 2.83 -17.95
N LYS A 304 -17.49 3.05 -18.81
CA LYS A 304 -17.68 3.21 -20.26
C LYS A 304 -18.22 1.93 -20.89
N ALA A 305 -17.74 0.76 -20.48
CA ALA A 305 -18.20 -0.54 -21.01
C ALA A 305 -19.64 -0.84 -20.60
N LEU A 306 -20.04 -0.49 -19.39
CA LEU A 306 -21.41 -0.71 -18.90
C LEU A 306 -22.41 0.31 -19.46
N GLY A 307 -21.98 1.49 -19.86
CA GLY A 307 -22.79 2.55 -20.46
C GLY A 307 -23.99 2.95 -19.57
N SER A 308 -25.20 3.04 -20.18
CA SER A 308 -26.42 3.49 -19.47
C SER A 308 -27.03 2.45 -18.49
N LYS A 309 -26.40 1.32 -18.28
CA LYS A 309 -26.88 0.22 -17.39
C LYS A 309 -26.38 0.35 -15.94
N VAL A 310 -25.63 1.41 -15.63
CA VAL A 310 -24.99 1.57 -14.32
C VAL A 310 -25.99 2.04 -13.27
N VAL A 311 -26.07 1.31 -12.17
CA VAL A 311 -26.73 1.74 -10.93
C VAL A 311 -25.63 1.97 -9.89
N TYR A 312 -25.49 3.22 -9.45
CA TYR A 312 -24.54 3.59 -8.39
C TYR A 312 -25.14 3.30 -7.02
N ASP A 313 -24.41 2.56 -6.21
CA ASP A 313 -24.78 2.31 -4.82
C ASP A 313 -23.71 2.93 -3.89
N LYS A 314 -24.16 3.44 -2.73
CA LYS A 314 -23.24 3.99 -1.72
C LYS A 314 -22.83 2.88 -0.78
N VAL A 315 -21.54 2.60 -0.69
CA VAL A 315 -20.98 1.74 0.35
C VAL A 315 -20.80 2.57 1.60
N SER A 316 -21.59 2.28 2.63
CA SER A 316 -21.36 2.79 3.97
C SER A 316 -20.85 1.65 4.86
N SER A 317 -19.77 1.86 5.60
CA SER A 317 -19.43 0.99 6.72
C SER A 317 -19.97 1.59 8.01
N ASP A 318 -20.45 0.76 8.93
CA ASP A 318 -21.04 1.19 10.20
C ASP A 318 -20.05 1.96 11.12
N ASP A 319 -18.74 1.88 10.84
CA ASP A 319 -17.68 2.51 11.65
C ASP A 319 -17.05 3.76 11.01
N ALA A 320 -17.34 4.08 9.76
CA ALA A 320 -16.83 5.28 9.10
C ALA A 320 -17.88 5.80 8.13
N ASP A 321 -18.32 7.03 8.34
CA ASP A 321 -19.20 7.80 7.43
C ASP A 321 -18.45 8.23 6.16
N VAL A 322 -17.77 7.26 5.52
CA VAL A 322 -16.99 7.42 4.30
C VAL A 322 -17.80 6.78 3.16
N GLY A 323 -18.58 7.59 2.48
CA GLY A 323 -19.29 7.15 1.28
C GLY A 323 -18.34 7.05 0.09
N PHE A 324 -17.92 5.84 -0.26
CA PHE A 324 -17.23 5.59 -1.52
C PHE A 324 -18.23 5.36 -2.63
N GLN A 325 -17.93 5.87 -3.83
CA GLN A 325 -18.69 5.55 -5.02
C GLN A 325 -18.37 4.11 -5.42
N SER A 326 -19.36 3.22 -5.41
CA SER A 326 -19.19 1.83 -5.78
C SER A 326 -20.18 1.40 -6.83
N LEU A 327 -19.75 0.47 -7.64
CA LEU A 327 -20.56 -0.20 -8.66
C LEU A 327 -20.79 -1.65 -8.22
N THR A 328 -22.00 -2.17 -8.35
CA THR A 328 -22.27 -3.56 -7.94
C THR A 328 -22.41 -4.46 -9.17
N ILE A 329 -21.63 -5.54 -9.20
CA ILE A 329 -21.77 -6.64 -10.15
C ILE A 329 -22.32 -7.86 -9.42
N ILE A 330 -23.25 -8.57 -10.06
CA ILE A 330 -23.80 -9.81 -9.50
C ILE A 330 -22.94 -10.97 -9.96
N GLY A 331 -22.19 -11.55 -9.03
CA GLY A 331 -21.42 -12.76 -9.23
C GLY A 331 -22.23 -14.03 -8.95
N PRO A 332 -21.66 -15.22 -9.21
CA PRO A 332 -22.34 -16.52 -8.98
C PRO A 332 -22.75 -16.77 -7.52
N LYS A 333 -22.10 -16.13 -6.56
CA LYS A 333 -22.37 -16.31 -5.11
C LYS A 333 -22.93 -15.06 -4.44
N GLY A 334 -23.28 -14.05 -5.19
CA GLY A 334 -23.87 -12.81 -4.64
C GLY A 334 -23.33 -11.54 -5.28
N PRO A 335 -23.76 -10.38 -4.76
CA PRO A 335 -23.30 -9.08 -5.23
C PRO A 335 -21.84 -8.84 -4.84
N ILE A 336 -21.06 -8.25 -5.73
CA ILE A 336 -19.68 -7.83 -5.54
C ILE A 336 -19.63 -6.32 -5.72
N GLN A 337 -19.22 -5.60 -4.70
CA GLN A 337 -19.04 -4.16 -4.74
C GLN A 337 -17.70 -3.82 -5.36
N ILE A 338 -17.70 -3.03 -6.43
CA ILE A 338 -16.48 -2.57 -7.09
C ILE A 338 -16.17 -1.19 -6.55
N VAL A 339 -14.99 -1.04 -5.99
CA VAL A 339 -14.50 0.18 -5.36
C VAL A 339 -13.27 0.67 -6.10
N ALA A 340 -13.29 1.92 -6.53
CA ALA A 340 -12.12 2.57 -7.11
C ALA A 340 -11.18 3.03 -5.99
N ASP A 341 -9.89 2.68 -6.09
CA ASP A 341 -8.85 3.10 -5.15
C ASP A 341 -7.60 3.54 -5.93
N GLN A 342 -7.17 4.77 -5.72
CA GLN A 342 -5.99 5.34 -6.39
C GLN A 342 -4.68 4.59 -6.06
N ASN A 343 -4.62 3.90 -4.91
CA ASN A 343 -3.43 3.17 -4.47
C ASN A 343 -3.39 1.75 -5.05
N CYS A 344 -4.46 1.31 -5.73
CA CYS A 344 -4.50 0.00 -6.35
C CYS A 344 -3.44 -0.10 -7.45
N THR A 345 -2.81 -1.27 -7.55
CA THR A 345 -1.84 -1.53 -8.63
C THR A 345 -2.50 -1.32 -9.99
N PRO A 346 -1.94 -0.48 -10.86
CA PRO A 346 -2.46 -0.24 -12.20
C PRO A 346 -2.67 -1.54 -13.00
N ASP A 347 -3.71 -1.56 -13.83
CA ASP A 347 -4.07 -2.68 -14.71
C ASP A 347 -4.38 -3.99 -13.98
N VAL A 348 -4.72 -3.91 -12.68
CA VAL A 348 -5.06 -5.05 -11.85
C VAL A 348 -6.35 -4.78 -11.07
N ALA A 349 -7.20 -5.80 -10.96
CA ALA A 349 -8.28 -5.80 -9.99
C ALA A 349 -8.09 -6.90 -8.95
N PHE A 350 -8.38 -6.58 -7.70
CA PHE A 350 -8.36 -7.53 -6.59
C PHE A 350 -9.78 -7.82 -6.13
N MET A 351 -10.27 -9.04 -6.39
CA MET A 351 -11.53 -9.52 -5.85
C MET A 351 -11.30 -10.21 -4.51
N LEU A 352 -11.84 -9.62 -3.45
CA LEU A 352 -11.57 -9.99 -2.08
C LEU A 352 -12.83 -10.46 -1.35
N GLN A 353 -12.68 -11.52 -0.60
CA GLN A 353 -13.58 -11.91 0.46
C GLN A 353 -13.06 -11.25 1.75
N MET A 354 -13.65 -10.09 2.13
CA MET A 354 -13.09 -9.19 3.13
C MET A 354 -12.96 -9.81 4.54
N ASP A 355 -13.82 -10.76 4.91
CA ASP A 355 -13.75 -11.49 6.18
C ASP A 355 -12.50 -12.37 6.34
N THR A 356 -11.80 -12.65 5.23
CA THR A 356 -10.52 -13.40 5.25
C THR A 356 -9.30 -12.51 5.49
N TRP A 357 -9.47 -11.18 5.47
CA TRP A 357 -8.40 -10.20 5.60
C TRP A 357 -8.45 -9.49 6.95
N THR A 358 -7.27 -9.17 7.49
CA THR A 358 -7.15 -8.42 8.73
C THR A 358 -5.85 -7.61 8.73
N LEU A 359 -5.95 -6.32 9.07
CA LEU A 359 -4.77 -5.50 9.39
C LEU A 359 -4.43 -5.73 10.86
N ASN A 360 -3.34 -6.44 11.11
CA ASN A 360 -2.86 -6.72 12.45
C ASN A 360 -1.82 -5.68 12.85
N SER A 361 -2.08 -4.92 13.92
CA SER A 361 -1.21 -3.87 14.42
C SER A 361 -0.98 -3.97 15.93
N LEU A 362 0.08 -3.33 16.40
CA LEU A 362 0.36 -3.12 17.80
C LEU A 362 -0.06 -1.70 18.17
N GLY A 363 -1.31 -1.54 18.60
CA GLY A 363 -1.97 -0.25 18.79
C GLY A 363 -2.67 0.27 17.54
N ALA A 364 -3.23 1.47 17.60
CA ALA A 364 -3.91 2.12 16.48
C ALA A 364 -2.99 2.29 15.27
N ALA A 365 -3.53 2.27 14.07
CA ALA A 365 -2.77 2.35 12.83
C ALA A 365 -3.22 3.56 11.99
N PRO A 366 -2.40 4.62 11.83
CA PRO A 366 -1.18 4.98 12.58
C PRO A 366 -1.47 5.65 13.95
N HIS A 367 -0.44 5.82 14.78
CA HIS A 367 -0.58 6.54 16.06
C HIS A 367 0.67 7.35 16.40
N ILE A 368 0.49 8.36 17.27
CA ILE A 368 1.61 9.12 17.84
C ILE A 368 2.26 8.26 18.92
N LEU A 369 3.59 8.14 18.84
CA LEU A 369 4.39 7.37 19.81
C LEU A 369 4.60 8.21 21.07
N ASP A 370 3.99 7.80 22.17
CA ASP A 370 4.04 8.47 23.49
C ASP A 370 4.49 7.51 24.62
N LEU A 371 5.52 6.70 24.34
CA LEU A 371 5.99 5.63 25.22
C LEU A 371 6.35 6.10 26.65
N ASP A 372 6.78 7.34 26.79
CA ASP A 372 7.14 8.00 28.05
C ASP A 372 6.09 9.03 28.54
N GLY A 373 4.91 9.02 27.93
CA GLY A 373 3.81 9.94 28.25
C GLY A 373 3.96 11.34 27.66
N ASN A 374 5.04 11.59 26.91
CA ASN A 374 5.29 12.85 26.21
C ASN A 374 5.10 12.65 24.71
N ARG A 375 4.18 13.43 24.13
CA ARG A 375 3.93 13.42 22.68
C ARG A 375 4.94 14.25 21.89
N MET A 376 5.60 15.20 22.54
CA MET A 376 6.64 16.05 21.96
C MET A 376 7.95 15.79 22.70
N LEU A 377 8.95 15.31 21.98
CA LEU A 377 10.27 15.00 22.51
C LEU A 377 11.24 16.09 22.08
N ARG A 378 12.13 16.49 22.97
CA ARG A 378 13.22 17.41 22.60
C ARG A 378 14.26 16.66 21.77
N GLU A 379 14.63 17.21 20.64
CA GLU A 379 15.70 16.66 19.81
C GLU A 379 17.07 16.86 20.50
N ALA A 380 17.87 15.80 20.55
CA ALA A 380 19.14 15.85 21.28
C ALA A 380 20.25 16.62 20.53
N SER A 381 20.13 16.75 19.21
CA SER A 381 21.13 17.33 18.32
C SER A 381 20.76 18.72 17.77
N ALA A 382 19.53 19.19 18.02
CA ALA A 382 19.04 20.47 17.54
C ALA A 382 18.14 21.14 18.58
N ASP A 383 17.98 22.47 18.49
CA ASP A 383 16.97 23.21 19.27
C ASP A 383 15.59 23.06 18.61
N ALA A 384 15.04 21.83 18.71
CA ALA A 384 13.77 21.47 18.11
C ALA A 384 13.00 20.49 18.99
N TYR A 385 11.68 20.47 18.80
CA TYR A 385 10.79 19.43 19.33
C TYR A 385 10.34 18.52 18.18
N GLU A 386 10.34 17.22 18.44
CA GLU A 386 10.00 16.17 17.50
C GLU A 386 8.73 15.44 17.95
N VAL A 387 7.79 15.28 17.02
CA VAL A 387 6.63 14.39 17.20
C VAL A 387 6.84 13.17 16.30
N ARG A 388 6.75 12.00 16.89
CA ARG A 388 6.96 10.71 16.23
C ARG A 388 5.63 10.04 15.97
N VAL A 389 5.34 9.79 14.72
CA VAL A 389 4.19 8.99 14.30
C VAL A 389 4.70 7.64 13.83
N GLY A 390 4.09 6.55 14.27
CA GLY A 390 4.55 5.22 13.96
C GLY A 390 3.44 4.23 13.67
N PHE A 391 3.82 3.16 13.01
CA PHE A 391 3.01 1.98 12.76
C PHE A 391 3.84 0.71 12.98
N TYR A 392 3.23 -0.26 13.65
CA TYR A 392 3.80 -1.59 13.85
C TYR A 392 2.76 -2.62 13.50
N GLY A 393 2.94 -3.36 12.41
CA GLY A 393 1.93 -4.34 12.03
C GLY A 393 2.22 -5.02 10.69
N ASN A 394 1.26 -5.82 10.23
CA ASN A 394 1.26 -6.39 8.89
C ASN A 394 -0.14 -6.85 8.52
N VAL A 395 -0.38 -7.08 7.23
CA VAL A 395 -1.64 -7.61 6.71
C VAL A 395 -1.63 -9.14 6.75
N ALA A 396 -2.70 -9.72 7.24
CA ALA A 396 -2.93 -11.16 7.29
C ALA A 396 -4.07 -11.57 6.37
N CYS A 397 -3.91 -12.74 5.74
CA CYS A 397 -4.98 -13.41 5.02
C CYS A 397 -5.12 -14.85 5.55
N THR A 398 -6.31 -15.21 6.02
CA THR A 398 -6.58 -16.55 6.57
C THR A 398 -6.90 -17.58 5.48
N ALA A 399 -7.41 -17.14 4.33
CA ALA A 399 -7.78 -18.02 3.21
C ALA A 399 -7.43 -17.34 1.86
N PRO A 400 -6.15 -17.35 1.45
CA PRO A 400 -5.74 -16.74 0.18
C PRO A 400 -6.51 -17.28 -1.04
N GLY A 401 -6.83 -18.58 -1.08
CA GLY A 401 -7.56 -19.23 -2.16
C GLY A 401 -8.99 -18.74 -2.39
N TYR A 402 -9.55 -17.98 -1.46
CA TYR A 402 -10.87 -17.35 -1.58
C TYR A 402 -10.80 -15.93 -2.17
N ASN A 403 -9.63 -15.54 -2.63
CA ASN A 403 -9.37 -14.23 -3.19
C ASN A 403 -8.73 -14.36 -4.57
N CYS A 404 -8.94 -13.36 -5.43
CA CYS A 404 -8.48 -13.40 -6.81
C CYS A 404 -7.76 -12.11 -7.18
N ARG A 405 -6.64 -12.26 -7.88
CA ARG A 405 -5.97 -11.21 -8.64
C ARG A 405 -6.36 -11.35 -10.11
N VAL A 406 -6.90 -10.29 -10.70
CA VAL A 406 -7.31 -10.20 -12.11
C VAL A 406 -6.36 -9.26 -12.83
N ALA A 407 -5.68 -9.74 -13.86
CA ALA A 407 -4.95 -8.87 -14.78
C ALA A 407 -5.94 -8.33 -15.81
N LEU A 408 -5.95 -7.00 -16.03
CA LEU A 408 -6.91 -6.30 -16.90
C LEU A 408 -6.26 -5.75 -18.18
N ALA A 409 -4.93 -5.65 -18.23
CA ALA A 409 -4.15 -5.24 -19.41
C ALA A 409 -2.95 -6.15 -19.63
#